data_eac5df3dbd25cd9c4479204547f2dd11
#
_entry.id   eac5df3dbd25cd9c4479204547f2dd11
#
_cell.length_a   1.000
_cell.length_b   1.000
_cell.length_c   1.000
_cell.angle_alpha   90.00
_cell.angle_beta   90.00
_cell.angle_gamma   90.00
#
_symmetry.space_group_name_H-M   'P 1'
#
loop_
_entity.id
_entity.type
_entity.pdbx_description
1 polymer ?
#
loop_
_entity_poly.entity_id
_entity_poly.type
_entity_poly.pdbx_seq_one_letter_code
_entity_poly.pdbx_strand_id
1 'polypeptide(L)'
;MNGKKYLAVLALGLAGLGMLASAAVAEEAKPTADLTVSALSQYVWRGFAYTKDSVVLQPSMTVGYKGFAANLWGNLDTDRWEGTDVGTDNWTETDATLSYSWTMGPASLSAGYIYYALDPYVSTSDTQELFLNATLNTLLSPTLKVYRDIDHYAGWYATLGVSHALPIKGDIALTLGAQVSYLAADEASSYADPDDATDEYNNFHDGLLSASVKIPVNQYVSVTPQLYYSFPLSSDAEDRLKADNATYIGRADDDFLYGGVAVSLAF
;
A
#
# COMPACT_ATOMS: atom_id res chain seq x y z
N MET A 1 6.58 35.77 23.54
CA MET A 1 6.91 36.88 22.60
C MET A 1 7.44 36.24 21.32
N ASN A 2 6.68 36.40 20.24
CA ASN A 2 7.11 36.37 18.87
C ASN A 2 7.68 35.08 18.26
N GLY A 3 6.85 34.44 17.45
CA GLY A 3 7.21 33.51 16.41
C GLY A 3 6.12 33.25 15.38
N LYS A 4 5.34 34.27 15.00
CA LYS A 4 4.56 34.26 13.77
C LYS A 4 5.47 34.65 12.63
N LYS A 5 5.78 33.74 11.69
CA LYS A 5 6.20 34.00 10.30
C LYS A 5 6.63 32.65 9.70
N TYR A 6 5.78 32.06 8.88
CA TYR A 6 6.10 31.38 7.62
C TYR A 6 4.79 30.79 7.07
N LEU A 7 3.90 31.72 6.74
CA LEU A 7 2.73 31.43 5.93
C LEU A 7 2.66 32.51 4.85
N ALA A 8 3.40 32.35 3.80
CA ALA A 8 3.18 33.03 2.53
C ALA A 8 4.19 32.47 1.51
N VAL A 9 3.71 32.27 0.30
CA VAL A 9 4.38 31.92 -0.96
C VAL A 9 4.15 30.48 -1.37
N LEU A 10 2.98 30.25 -1.95
CA LEU A 10 2.78 29.42 -3.15
C LEU A 10 1.43 29.76 -3.79
N ALA A 11 1.31 31.00 -4.21
CA ALA A 11 0.32 31.41 -5.19
C ALA A 11 1.04 32.27 -6.21
N LEU A 12 1.46 31.66 -7.35
CA LEU A 12 1.77 32.37 -8.60
C LEU A 12 2.29 31.35 -9.61
N GLY A 13 1.56 31.19 -10.71
CA GLY A 13 2.08 30.50 -11.88
C GLY A 13 1.07 29.83 -12.80
N LEU A 14 -0.16 30.31 -12.89
CA LEU A 14 -1.07 29.97 -13.99
C LEU A 14 -1.14 31.15 -14.95
N ALA A 15 -0.19 31.26 -15.85
CA ALA A 15 -0.29 32.16 -16.99
C ALA A 15 0.45 31.57 -18.20
N GLY A 16 -0.33 31.14 -19.19
CA GLY A 16 0.00 31.28 -20.59
C GLY A 16 1.04 30.36 -21.22
N LEU A 17 0.61 29.20 -21.72
CA LEU A 17 1.19 28.63 -22.94
C LEU A 17 0.03 28.06 -23.78
N GLY A 18 -0.46 28.90 -24.66
CA GLY A 18 -1.28 28.49 -25.78
C GLY A 18 -0.45 27.63 -26.72
N MET A 19 -0.60 26.30 -26.63
CA MET A 19 -0.13 25.39 -27.66
C MET A 19 -1.30 25.11 -28.61
N LEU A 20 -1.09 25.43 -29.87
CA LEU A 20 -1.91 24.97 -30.99
C LEU A 20 -1.90 23.43 -30.98
N ALA A 21 -2.90 22.84 -30.37
CA ALA A 21 -3.14 21.41 -30.48
C ALA A 21 -3.69 21.16 -31.89
N SER A 22 -2.88 20.50 -32.73
CA SER A 22 -3.40 19.77 -33.87
C SER A 22 -4.45 18.79 -33.34
N ALA A 23 -5.66 18.89 -33.85
CA ALA A 23 -6.76 17.97 -33.54
C ALA A 23 -6.45 16.58 -34.12
N ALA A 24 -5.62 15.80 -33.40
CA ALA A 24 -5.73 14.37 -33.45
C ALA A 24 -7.09 14.05 -32.81
N VAL A 25 -7.94 13.32 -33.51
CA VAL A 25 -9.15 12.75 -32.95
C VAL A 25 -8.70 11.86 -31.78
N ALA A 26 -8.74 12.38 -30.57
CA ALA A 26 -8.41 11.61 -29.38
C ALA A 26 -9.46 10.50 -29.30
N GLU A 27 -9.01 9.25 -29.33
CA GLU A 27 -9.87 8.11 -29.05
C GLU A 27 -10.57 8.37 -27.72
N GLU A 28 -11.90 8.26 -27.71
CA GLU A 28 -12.69 8.59 -26.52
C GLU A 28 -12.27 7.66 -25.39
N ALA A 29 -11.72 8.21 -24.32
CA ALA A 29 -11.26 7.43 -23.18
C ALA A 29 -12.43 6.58 -22.65
N LYS A 30 -12.26 5.28 -22.61
CA LYS A 30 -13.27 4.33 -22.10
C LYS A 30 -13.06 4.12 -20.59
N PRO A 31 -14.15 3.93 -19.83
CA PRO A 31 -14.05 3.44 -18.47
C PRO A 31 -13.33 2.08 -18.43
N THR A 32 -12.57 1.84 -17.37
CA THR A 32 -11.91 0.55 -17.08
C THR A 32 -12.48 -0.03 -15.80
N ALA A 33 -12.50 -1.36 -15.71
CA ALA A 33 -12.84 -2.05 -14.48
C ALA A 33 -11.87 -3.23 -14.28
N ASP A 34 -11.43 -3.43 -13.05
CA ASP A 34 -10.63 -4.56 -12.62
C ASP A 34 -11.23 -5.18 -11.35
N LEU A 35 -11.31 -6.50 -11.32
CA LEU A 35 -11.67 -7.27 -10.15
C LEU A 35 -10.56 -8.28 -9.90
N THR A 36 -9.93 -8.22 -8.73
CA THR A 36 -8.91 -9.16 -8.30
C THR A 36 -9.31 -9.83 -7.00
N VAL A 37 -9.07 -11.13 -6.87
CA VAL A 37 -9.14 -11.86 -5.61
C VAL A 37 -7.79 -12.52 -5.38
N SER A 38 -7.13 -12.15 -4.27
CA SER A 38 -5.89 -12.78 -3.84
C SER A 38 -6.18 -13.76 -2.70
N ALA A 39 -5.59 -14.95 -2.77
CA ALA A 39 -5.52 -15.89 -1.65
C ALA A 39 -4.06 -15.95 -1.21
N LEU A 40 -3.77 -15.46 0.00
CA LEU A 40 -2.43 -15.40 0.58
C LEU A 40 -2.35 -16.24 1.84
N SER A 41 -1.15 -16.75 2.16
CA SER A 41 -0.89 -17.53 3.37
C SER A 41 -0.93 -16.71 4.66
N GLN A 42 -0.89 -15.37 4.55
CA GLN A 42 -0.90 -14.45 5.68
C GLN A 42 -1.19 -13.02 5.20
N TYR A 43 -1.77 -12.19 6.07
CA TYR A 43 -1.88 -10.75 5.87
C TYR A 43 -0.77 -10.04 6.66
N VAL A 44 0.17 -9.46 5.91
CA VAL A 44 1.25 -8.61 6.45
C VAL A 44 1.15 -7.25 5.77
N TRP A 45 1.08 -6.18 6.56
CA TRP A 45 1.00 -4.79 6.11
C TRP A 45 2.03 -3.93 6.84
N ARG A 46 2.95 -3.33 6.11
CA ARG A 46 4.03 -2.50 6.67
C ARG A 46 4.84 -3.24 7.77
N GLY A 47 5.15 -4.53 7.58
CA GLY A 47 5.83 -5.35 8.59
C GLY A 47 4.94 -5.92 9.69
N PHE A 48 3.77 -5.34 9.93
CA PHE A 48 2.80 -5.84 10.91
C PHE A 48 2.01 -7.01 10.34
N ALA A 49 1.95 -8.11 11.09
CA ALA A 49 1.15 -9.28 10.75
C ALA A 49 -0.21 -9.20 11.43
N TYR A 50 -1.28 -9.16 10.64
CA TYR A 50 -2.66 -9.11 11.14
C TYR A 50 -3.37 -10.46 11.15
N THR A 51 -2.72 -11.52 10.65
CA THR A 51 -3.25 -12.88 10.69
C THR A 51 -2.16 -13.87 11.09
N LYS A 52 -2.57 -14.92 11.81
CA LYS A 52 -1.68 -15.95 12.34
C LYS A 52 -1.86 -17.26 11.57
N ASP A 53 -0.89 -17.61 10.71
CA ASP A 53 -0.84 -18.92 10.02
C ASP A 53 -2.14 -19.29 9.29
N SER A 54 -2.94 -18.28 8.87
CA SER A 54 -4.22 -18.47 8.22
C SER A 54 -4.21 -17.95 6.79
N VAL A 55 -4.93 -18.62 5.92
CA VAL A 55 -5.17 -18.13 4.56
C VAL A 55 -6.10 -16.93 4.62
N VAL A 56 -5.73 -15.85 3.94
CA VAL A 56 -6.61 -14.69 3.77
C VAL A 56 -7.12 -14.61 2.34
N LEU A 57 -8.35 -14.15 2.18
CA LEU A 57 -8.95 -13.80 0.89
C LEU A 57 -9.09 -12.29 0.80
N GLN A 58 -8.46 -11.70 -0.22
CA GLN A 58 -8.42 -10.25 -0.40
C GLN A 58 -9.04 -9.86 -1.75
N PRO A 59 -10.37 -9.66 -1.80
CA PRO A 59 -11.03 -9.10 -2.97
C PRO A 59 -10.72 -7.62 -3.13
N SER A 60 -10.52 -7.18 -4.37
CA SER A 60 -10.30 -5.80 -4.76
C SER A 60 -11.05 -5.49 -6.04
N MET A 61 -11.76 -4.38 -6.09
CA MET A 61 -12.46 -3.89 -7.27
C MET A 61 -12.08 -2.44 -7.55
N THR A 62 -11.58 -2.18 -8.74
CA THR A 62 -11.22 -0.83 -9.21
C THR A 62 -12.06 -0.45 -10.41
N VAL A 63 -12.58 0.77 -10.42
CA VAL A 63 -13.16 1.41 -11.61
C VAL A 63 -12.38 2.69 -11.92
N GLY A 64 -12.07 2.91 -13.20
CA GLY A 64 -11.25 4.03 -13.62
C GLY A 64 -11.82 4.78 -14.82
N TYR A 65 -11.63 6.10 -14.87
CA TYR A 65 -11.98 6.95 -16.01
C TYR A 65 -11.15 8.24 -16.02
N LYS A 66 -10.46 8.48 -17.14
CA LYS A 66 -9.69 9.74 -17.37
C LYS A 66 -8.74 10.11 -16.24
N GLY A 67 -8.00 9.13 -15.72
CA GLY A 67 -7.04 9.31 -14.63
C GLY A 67 -7.65 9.20 -13.22
N PHE A 68 -8.96 9.38 -13.05
CA PHE A 68 -9.63 9.09 -11.78
C PHE A 68 -9.86 7.60 -11.61
N ALA A 69 -9.71 7.13 -10.39
CA ALA A 69 -10.05 5.76 -10.01
C ALA A 69 -10.69 5.73 -8.62
N ALA A 70 -11.64 4.79 -8.47
CA ALA A 70 -12.18 4.39 -7.18
C ALA A 70 -11.91 2.90 -7.00
N ASN A 71 -11.40 2.53 -5.82
CA ASN A 71 -11.14 1.15 -5.45
C ASN A 71 -11.84 0.82 -4.13
N LEU A 72 -12.35 -0.40 -4.05
CA LEU A 72 -12.75 -1.06 -2.81
C LEU A 72 -11.91 -2.32 -2.66
N TRP A 73 -11.27 -2.46 -1.51
CA TRP A 73 -10.50 -3.63 -1.13
C TRP A 73 -11.01 -4.14 0.22
N GLY A 74 -10.79 -5.41 0.52
CA GLY A 74 -11.11 -5.95 1.83
C GLY A 74 -10.30 -7.17 2.15
N ASN A 75 -10.30 -7.55 3.43
CA ASN A 75 -9.62 -8.73 3.95
C ASN A 75 -10.59 -9.64 4.71
N LEU A 76 -10.57 -10.92 4.36
CA LEU A 76 -11.25 -11.99 5.06
C LEU A 76 -10.21 -12.99 5.54
N ASP A 77 -10.08 -13.14 6.86
CA ASP A 77 -9.28 -14.18 7.51
C ASP A 77 -10.10 -15.47 7.61
N THR A 78 -9.58 -16.57 7.04
CA THR A 78 -10.33 -17.85 7.02
C THR A 78 -10.25 -18.64 8.31
N ASP A 79 -9.27 -18.34 9.17
CA ASP A 79 -9.06 -19.03 10.45
C ASP A 79 -8.48 -18.04 11.47
N ARG A 80 -9.34 -17.15 11.93
CA ARG A 80 -8.97 -16.07 12.83
C ARG A 80 -8.46 -16.60 14.17
N TRP A 81 -7.32 -16.07 14.64
CA TRP A 81 -6.77 -16.44 15.93
C TRP A 81 -7.64 -15.93 17.09
N GLU A 82 -8.17 -16.85 17.91
CA GLU A 82 -9.09 -16.58 19.02
C GLU A 82 -8.38 -16.09 20.31
N GLY A 83 -7.17 -15.57 20.23
CA GLY A 83 -6.43 -15.07 21.40
C GLY A 83 -7.07 -13.88 22.13
N THR A 84 -8.13 -13.30 21.55
CA THR A 84 -8.93 -12.24 22.17
C THR A 84 -10.41 -12.50 21.89
N ASP A 85 -11.25 -12.42 22.92
CA ASP A 85 -12.73 -12.61 22.84
C ASP A 85 -13.48 -11.50 22.07
N VAL A 86 -12.84 -10.83 21.10
CA VAL A 86 -13.43 -9.69 20.41
C VAL A 86 -13.88 -10.10 19.01
N GLY A 87 -15.19 -10.13 18.81
CA GLY A 87 -15.85 -10.32 17.52
C GLY A 87 -15.87 -11.77 17.02
N THR A 88 -16.81 -12.08 16.12
CA THR A 88 -16.99 -13.39 15.49
C THR A 88 -16.82 -13.36 13.99
N ASP A 89 -16.61 -12.19 13.42
CA ASP A 89 -16.56 -12.01 11.98
C ASP A 89 -15.15 -12.23 11.44
N ASN A 90 -15.07 -12.98 10.36
CA ASN A 90 -13.80 -13.24 9.65
C ASN A 90 -13.44 -12.10 8.68
N TRP A 91 -14.36 -11.16 8.43
CA TRP A 91 -14.09 -9.98 7.63
C TRP A 91 -13.45 -8.89 8.50
N THR A 92 -12.17 -8.60 8.30
CA THR A 92 -11.37 -7.81 9.25
C THR A 92 -11.10 -6.38 8.78
N GLU A 93 -11.28 -6.09 7.47
CA GLU A 93 -10.95 -4.77 6.94
C GLU A 93 -11.68 -4.48 5.63
N THR A 94 -12.06 -3.23 5.43
CA THR A 94 -12.56 -2.70 4.15
C THR A 94 -11.94 -1.33 3.88
N ASP A 95 -11.23 -1.20 2.74
CA ASP A 95 -10.64 0.06 2.32
C ASP A 95 -11.37 0.65 1.15
N ALA A 96 -11.61 1.96 1.21
CA ALA A 96 -12.11 2.75 0.11
C ALA A 96 -11.05 3.76 -0.34
N THR A 97 -10.59 3.64 -1.60
CA THR A 97 -9.57 4.54 -2.17
C THR A 97 -10.15 5.36 -3.30
N LEU A 98 -9.89 6.65 -3.28
CA LEU A 98 -10.09 7.57 -4.41
C LEU A 98 -8.75 8.13 -4.86
N SER A 99 -8.47 8.11 -6.16
CA SER A 99 -7.19 8.56 -6.67
C SER A 99 -7.30 9.25 -8.03
N TYR A 100 -6.27 10.03 -8.33
CA TYR A 100 -6.04 10.60 -9.65
C TYR A 100 -4.60 10.33 -10.09
N SER A 101 -4.44 9.83 -11.32
CA SER A 101 -3.15 9.50 -11.92
C SER A 101 -2.88 10.36 -13.14
N TRP A 102 -1.63 10.80 -13.30
CA TRP A 102 -1.16 11.57 -14.45
C TRP A 102 0.29 11.24 -14.79
N THR A 103 0.72 11.63 -15.98
CA THR A 103 2.11 11.45 -16.43
C THR A 103 2.77 12.81 -16.61
N MET A 104 4.02 12.93 -16.18
CA MET A 104 4.84 14.13 -16.33
C MET A 104 6.24 13.73 -16.82
N GLY A 105 6.50 13.89 -18.11
CA GLY A 105 7.73 13.42 -18.74
C GLY A 105 7.92 11.90 -18.55
N PRO A 106 9.04 11.45 -17.99
CA PRO A 106 9.27 10.03 -17.72
C PRO A 106 8.62 9.54 -16.41
N ALA A 107 7.93 10.39 -15.66
CA ALA A 107 7.33 10.05 -14.38
C ALA A 107 5.84 9.76 -14.50
N SER A 108 5.41 8.65 -13.94
CA SER A 108 3.99 8.36 -13.63
C SER A 108 3.72 8.75 -12.19
N LEU A 109 2.70 9.54 -11.98
CA LEU A 109 2.32 10.11 -10.69
C LEU A 109 0.90 9.71 -10.33
N SER A 110 0.63 9.49 -9.06
CA SER A 110 -0.73 9.37 -8.54
C SER A 110 -0.85 9.98 -7.15
N ALA A 111 -1.97 10.60 -6.87
CA ALA A 111 -2.31 11.10 -5.54
C ALA A 111 -3.73 10.66 -5.19
N GLY A 112 -4.01 10.48 -3.92
CA GLY A 112 -5.33 10.03 -3.50
C GLY A 112 -5.52 10.05 -2.00
N TYR A 113 -6.66 9.48 -1.63
CA TYR A 113 -7.16 9.35 -0.28
C TYR A 113 -7.61 7.91 -0.06
N ILE A 114 -7.32 7.38 1.12
CA ILE A 114 -7.75 6.06 1.57
C ILE A 114 -8.50 6.22 2.89
N TYR A 115 -9.65 5.57 2.99
CA TYR A 115 -10.36 5.33 4.23
C TYR A 115 -10.24 3.85 4.58
N TYR A 116 -9.73 3.57 5.76
CA TYR A 116 -9.58 2.22 6.31
C TYR A 116 -10.69 1.98 7.33
N ALA A 117 -11.63 1.10 7.01
CA ALA A 117 -12.64 0.61 7.94
C ALA A 117 -12.14 -0.70 8.56
N LEU A 118 -11.72 -0.63 9.81
CA LEU A 118 -11.06 -1.71 10.53
C LEU A 118 -12.05 -2.41 11.49
N ASP A 119 -12.05 -3.74 11.48
CA ASP A 119 -12.75 -4.51 12.51
C ASP A 119 -12.10 -4.24 13.88
N PRO A 120 -12.86 -4.14 14.97
CA PRO A 120 -12.31 -3.91 16.32
C PRO A 120 -11.27 -4.94 16.79
N TYR A 121 -11.17 -6.07 16.10
CA TYR A 121 -10.12 -7.06 16.32
C TYR A 121 -8.76 -6.59 15.80
N VAL A 122 -8.73 -5.91 14.65
CA VAL A 122 -7.50 -5.38 14.03
C VAL A 122 -7.12 -4.06 14.69
N SER A 123 -8.11 -3.18 14.87
CA SER A 123 -7.95 -1.88 15.52
C SER A 123 -9.26 -1.42 16.13
N THR A 124 -9.18 -0.63 17.19
CA THR A 124 -10.36 -0.02 17.81
C THR A 124 -10.89 1.19 17.07
N SER A 125 -10.20 1.64 16.03
CA SER A 125 -10.52 2.88 15.31
C SER A 125 -10.18 2.76 13.83
N ASP A 126 -11.10 3.24 13.01
CA ASP A 126 -10.86 3.50 11.60
C ASP A 126 -9.79 4.59 11.45
N THR A 127 -9.14 4.64 10.29
CA THR A 127 -8.19 5.71 9.99
C THR A 127 -8.25 6.17 8.54
N GLN A 128 -7.52 7.24 8.22
CA GLN A 128 -7.58 7.88 6.92
C GLN A 128 -6.19 8.34 6.49
N GLU A 129 -5.84 8.09 5.23
CA GLU A 129 -4.57 8.53 4.67
C GLU A 129 -4.73 9.35 3.39
N LEU A 130 -3.87 10.34 3.24
CA LEU A 130 -3.53 10.94 1.95
C LEU A 130 -2.26 10.28 1.41
N PHE A 131 -2.17 10.08 0.10
CA PHE A 131 -0.96 9.54 -0.49
C PHE A 131 -0.52 10.26 -1.76
N LEU A 132 0.79 10.15 -2.01
CA LEU A 132 1.43 10.53 -3.27
C LEU A 132 2.39 9.41 -3.69
N ASN A 133 2.26 8.94 -4.94
CA ASN A 133 3.17 7.98 -5.54
C ASN A 133 3.84 8.60 -6.77
N ALA A 134 5.13 8.33 -6.95
CA ALA A 134 5.91 8.77 -8.11
C ALA A 134 6.80 7.61 -8.59
N THR A 135 6.59 7.17 -9.84
CA THR A 135 7.39 6.12 -10.48
C THR A 135 8.11 6.70 -11.69
N LEU A 136 9.42 6.49 -11.78
CA LEU A 136 10.17 6.79 -13.00
C LEU A 136 10.11 5.60 -13.95
N ASN A 137 9.66 5.84 -15.19
CA ASN A 137 9.51 4.82 -16.23
C ASN A 137 10.88 4.47 -16.86
N THR A 138 11.72 3.80 -16.09
CA THR A 138 13.08 3.35 -16.44
C THR A 138 13.21 1.84 -16.19
N LEU A 139 14.39 1.27 -16.48
CA LEU A 139 14.65 -0.17 -16.37
C LEU A 139 14.23 -0.78 -15.02
N LEU A 140 14.52 -0.10 -13.91
CA LEU A 140 14.22 -0.58 -12.55
C LEU A 140 12.96 0.06 -11.96
N SER A 141 12.27 0.91 -12.71
CA SER A 141 11.04 1.59 -12.29
C SER A 141 11.09 2.11 -10.84
N PRO A 142 12.12 2.93 -10.46
CA PRO A 142 12.20 3.40 -9.09
C PRO A 142 10.94 4.17 -8.70
N THR A 143 10.38 3.81 -7.55
CA THR A 143 9.11 4.32 -7.06
C THR A 143 9.24 4.85 -5.65
N LEU A 144 8.88 6.11 -5.46
CA LEU A 144 8.66 6.73 -4.16
C LEU A 144 7.17 6.74 -3.87
N LYS A 145 6.77 6.27 -2.67
CA LYS A 145 5.41 6.40 -2.17
C LYS A 145 5.48 7.09 -0.82
N VAL A 146 4.57 8.02 -0.58
CA VAL A 146 4.45 8.73 0.68
C VAL A 146 2.98 8.71 1.09
N TYR A 147 2.74 8.27 2.31
CA TYR A 147 1.44 8.24 2.95
C TYR A 147 1.45 9.14 4.17
N ARG A 148 0.39 9.87 4.37
CA ARG A 148 0.16 10.69 5.55
C ARG A 148 -1.15 10.26 6.19
N ASP A 149 -1.07 9.60 7.33
CA ASP A 149 -2.25 9.38 8.16
C ASP A 149 -2.67 10.71 8.79
N ILE A 150 -3.93 11.08 8.55
CA ILE A 150 -4.52 12.37 8.98
C ILE A 150 -5.56 12.19 10.07
N ASP A 151 -5.67 11.00 10.64
CA ASP A 151 -6.67 10.65 11.63
C ASP A 151 -6.05 9.89 12.82
N HIS A 152 -6.36 8.61 13.00
CA HIS A 152 -6.08 7.88 14.23
C HIS A 152 -4.60 7.52 14.43
N TYR A 153 -3.88 7.21 13.36
CA TYR A 153 -2.45 6.86 13.42
C TYR A 153 -1.58 7.97 12.83
N ALA A 154 -1.84 9.23 13.27
CA ALA A 154 -1.19 10.42 12.72
C ALA A 154 0.33 10.24 12.58
N GLY A 155 0.80 10.29 11.35
CA GLY A 155 2.20 10.02 11.03
C GLY A 155 2.46 9.93 9.53
N TRP A 156 3.68 9.62 9.16
CA TRP A 156 4.14 9.47 7.80
C TRP A 156 4.69 8.06 7.58
N TYR A 157 4.29 7.43 6.49
CA TYR A 157 4.94 6.23 5.99
C TYR A 157 5.44 6.49 4.58
N ALA A 158 6.74 6.35 4.37
CA ALA A 158 7.36 6.58 3.08
C ALA A 158 8.14 5.35 2.61
N THR A 159 8.05 5.01 1.33
CA THR A 159 8.79 3.89 0.75
C THR A 159 9.57 4.30 -0.48
N LEU A 160 10.75 3.75 -0.64
CA LEU A 160 11.52 3.79 -1.87
C LEU A 160 11.74 2.36 -2.36
N GLY A 161 11.25 2.08 -3.55
CA GLY A 161 11.33 0.74 -4.13
C GLY A 161 11.85 0.74 -5.57
N VAL A 162 12.20 -0.43 -6.02
CA VAL A 162 12.55 -0.73 -7.42
C VAL A 162 11.83 -2.00 -7.84
N SER A 163 11.50 -2.12 -9.12
CA SER A 163 10.95 -3.34 -9.69
C SER A 163 11.39 -3.55 -11.13
N HIS A 164 11.49 -4.81 -11.54
CA HIS A 164 11.84 -5.17 -12.90
C HIS A 164 11.10 -6.42 -13.35
N ALA A 165 10.51 -6.35 -14.55
CA ALA A 165 9.86 -7.48 -15.19
C ALA A 165 10.83 -8.17 -16.15
N LEU A 166 11.11 -9.45 -15.92
CA LEU A 166 11.95 -10.32 -16.72
C LEU A 166 11.03 -11.17 -17.62
N PRO A 167 11.01 -10.95 -18.94
CA PRO A 167 10.21 -11.76 -19.85
C PRO A 167 10.64 -13.22 -19.81
N ILE A 168 9.67 -14.14 -19.70
CA ILE A 168 9.92 -15.60 -19.75
C ILE A 168 9.51 -16.15 -21.11
N LYS A 169 8.23 -16.00 -21.48
CA LYS A 169 7.69 -16.49 -22.75
C LYS A 169 6.36 -15.80 -23.07
N GLY A 170 6.24 -15.24 -24.28
CA GLY A 170 5.05 -14.49 -24.68
C GLY A 170 4.78 -13.36 -23.69
N ASP A 171 3.57 -13.28 -23.15
CA ASP A 171 3.16 -12.26 -22.17
C ASP A 171 3.44 -12.69 -20.71
N ILE A 172 4.13 -13.81 -20.50
CA ILE A 172 4.51 -14.28 -19.17
C ILE A 172 5.83 -13.61 -18.77
N ALA A 173 5.85 -12.93 -17.63
CA ALA A 173 7.03 -12.30 -17.07
C ALA A 173 7.15 -12.58 -15.56
N LEU A 174 8.38 -12.76 -15.10
CA LEU A 174 8.73 -12.74 -13.67
C LEU A 174 9.01 -11.30 -13.28
N THR A 175 8.22 -10.75 -12.37
CA THR A 175 8.48 -9.43 -11.79
C THR A 175 9.15 -9.62 -10.44
N LEU A 176 10.31 -8.99 -10.27
CA LEU A 176 11.03 -8.92 -9.00
C LEU A 176 10.94 -7.48 -8.48
N GLY A 177 10.79 -7.33 -7.16
CA GLY A 177 10.73 -6.04 -6.50
C GLY A 177 11.50 -6.03 -5.18
N ALA A 178 12.01 -4.86 -4.81
CA ALA A 178 12.60 -4.60 -3.51
C ALA A 178 12.20 -3.20 -3.05
N GLN A 179 11.92 -3.04 -1.77
CA GLN A 179 11.47 -1.79 -1.17
C GLN A 179 12.08 -1.64 0.21
N VAL A 180 12.36 -0.41 0.60
CA VAL A 180 12.68 0.00 1.97
C VAL A 180 11.70 1.08 2.41
N SER A 181 11.42 1.16 3.70
CA SER A 181 10.48 2.13 4.25
C SER A 181 11.05 2.94 5.41
N TYR A 182 10.38 4.04 5.70
CA TYR A 182 10.56 4.87 6.87
C TYR A 182 9.18 5.19 7.45
N LEU A 183 9.01 4.96 8.76
CA LEU A 183 7.81 5.31 9.52
C LEU A 183 8.14 6.40 10.51
N ALA A 184 7.38 7.49 10.51
CA ALA A 184 7.52 8.62 11.41
C ALA A 184 6.15 8.95 12.02
N ALA A 185 5.97 8.65 13.30
CA ALA A 185 4.80 9.02 14.06
C ALA A 185 4.83 10.51 14.42
N ASP A 186 3.67 11.14 14.56
CA ASP A 186 3.57 12.51 15.07
C ASP A 186 3.54 12.53 16.59
N GLU A 187 3.13 11.43 17.20
CA GLU A 187 2.99 11.29 18.64
C GLU A 187 3.08 9.81 19.07
N ALA A 188 3.53 9.57 20.29
CA ALA A 188 3.68 8.22 20.84
C ALA A 188 2.36 7.43 20.91
N SER A 189 1.20 8.09 20.96
CA SER A 189 -0.10 7.43 20.93
C SER A 189 -0.42 6.77 19.59
N SER A 190 0.18 7.24 18.49
CA SER A 190 0.07 6.62 17.15
C SER A 190 1.02 5.43 17.04
N TYR A 191 2.31 5.68 17.24
CA TYR A 191 3.36 4.66 17.32
C TYR A 191 4.42 5.11 18.32
N ALA A 192 4.51 4.44 19.47
CA ALA A 192 5.53 4.72 20.48
C ALA A 192 6.90 4.19 20.08
N ASP A 193 7.96 4.85 20.51
CA ASP A 193 9.31 4.32 20.45
C ASP A 193 9.43 3.07 21.35
N PRO A 194 10.07 1.97 20.90
CA PRO A 194 10.18 0.75 21.69
C PRO A 194 11.03 0.91 22.96
N ASP A 195 11.98 1.85 22.98
CA ASP A 195 12.85 2.12 24.11
C ASP A 195 12.24 3.12 25.12
N ASP A 196 11.37 4.02 24.65
CA ASP A 196 10.66 5.00 25.48
C ASP A 196 9.22 5.19 24.98
N ALA A 197 8.27 4.56 25.65
CA ALA A 197 6.85 4.61 25.31
C ALA A 197 6.21 6.04 25.39
N THR A 198 6.96 7.05 25.83
CA THR A 198 6.53 8.46 25.86
C THR A 198 6.99 9.23 24.63
N ASP A 199 7.95 8.71 23.88
CA ASP A 199 8.49 9.28 22.65
C ASP A 199 7.82 8.67 21.41
N GLU A 200 7.78 9.43 20.32
CA GLU A 200 7.25 8.97 19.03
C GLU A 200 8.27 8.13 18.25
N TYR A 201 7.79 7.08 17.60
CA TYR A 201 8.60 6.23 16.73
C TYR A 201 8.98 6.95 15.43
N ASN A 202 10.28 7.00 15.13
CA ASN A 202 10.83 7.64 13.93
C ASN A 202 12.03 6.87 13.41
N ASN A 203 11.82 5.87 12.53
CA ASN A 203 12.91 5.00 12.10
C ASN A 203 12.74 4.42 10.68
N PHE A 204 13.85 3.91 10.10
CA PHE A 204 13.76 2.95 9.01
C PHE A 204 13.02 1.72 9.51
N HIS A 205 11.90 1.39 8.84
CA HIS A 205 10.92 0.49 9.41
C HIS A 205 10.99 -0.91 8.80
N ASP A 206 10.43 -1.12 7.61
CA ASP A 206 10.41 -2.44 6.99
C ASP A 206 11.05 -2.45 5.60
N GLY A 207 11.66 -3.59 5.28
CA GLY A 207 12.07 -3.98 3.96
C GLY A 207 11.09 -4.99 3.38
N LEU A 208 10.84 -4.93 2.06
CA LEU A 208 10.00 -5.88 1.37
C LEU A 208 10.69 -6.36 0.09
N LEU A 209 10.89 -7.67 -0.03
CA LEU A 209 11.23 -8.32 -1.28
C LEU A 209 9.99 -8.97 -1.87
N SER A 210 9.84 -8.92 -3.19
CA SER A 210 8.69 -9.51 -3.88
C SER A 210 9.08 -10.22 -5.16
N ALA A 211 8.35 -11.30 -5.47
CA ALA A 211 8.43 -12.01 -6.73
C ALA A 211 7.03 -12.41 -7.18
N SER A 212 6.68 -12.18 -8.44
CA SER A 212 5.39 -12.59 -8.98
C SER A 212 5.51 -12.98 -10.46
N VAL A 213 4.64 -13.88 -10.91
CA VAL A 213 4.57 -14.31 -12.31
C VAL A 213 3.15 -14.10 -12.81
N LYS A 214 2.93 -13.08 -13.66
CA LYS A 214 1.63 -12.88 -14.30
C LYS A 214 1.48 -13.85 -15.48
N ILE A 215 0.44 -14.68 -15.43
CA ILE A 215 0.08 -15.67 -16.43
C ILE A 215 -1.28 -15.30 -17.02
N PRO A 216 -1.34 -14.72 -18.23
CA PRO A 216 -2.61 -14.45 -18.90
C PRO A 216 -3.26 -15.77 -19.32
N VAL A 217 -4.51 -15.98 -18.90
CA VAL A 217 -5.35 -17.13 -19.30
C VAL A 217 -6.08 -16.80 -20.60
N ASN A 218 -6.56 -15.58 -20.72
CA ASN A 218 -7.15 -14.99 -21.91
C ASN A 218 -7.03 -13.46 -21.86
N GLN A 219 -7.68 -12.75 -22.79
CA GLN A 219 -7.62 -11.28 -22.87
C GLN A 219 -8.19 -10.55 -21.63
N TYR A 220 -8.97 -11.22 -20.80
CA TYR A 220 -9.60 -10.61 -19.61
C TYR A 220 -9.07 -11.18 -18.30
N VAL A 221 -8.66 -12.45 -18.27
CA VAL A 221 -8.33 -13.19 -17.05
C VAL A 221 -6.84 -13.45 -16.96
N SER A 222 -6.25 -13.17 -15.82
CA SER A 222 -4.88 -13.57 -15.48
C SER A 222 -4.82 -14.25 -14.10
N VAL A 223 -3.84 -15.12 -13.94
CA VAL A 223 -3.48 -15.77 -12.68
C VAL A 223 -2.06 -15.37 -12.32
N THR A 224 -1.85 -14.92 -11.09
CA THR A 224 -0.56 -14.38 -10.64
C THR A 224 -0.12 -15.05 -9.34
N PRO A 225 0.69 -16.13 -9.38
CA PRO A 225 1.46 -16.57 -8.23
C PRO A 225 2.36 -15.44 -7.73
N GLN A 226 2.47 -15.29 -6.39
CA GLN A 226 3.23 -14.22 -5.76
C GLN A 226 3.84 -14.67 -4.44
N LEU A 227 5.03 -14.12 -4.14
CA LEU A 227 5.80 -14.40 -2.93
C LEU A 227 6.40 -13.10 -2.41
N TYR A 228 6.38 -12.95 -1.09
CA TYR A 228 6.85 -11.78 -0.37
C TYR A 228 7.72 -12.18 0.81
N TYR A 229 8.74 -11.36 1.09
CA TYR A 229 9.51 -11.44 2.33
C TYR A 229 9.62 -10.05 2.93
N SER A 230 8.99 -9.87 4.10
CA SER A 230 9.01 -8.65 4.90
C SER A 230 9.96 -8.83 6.08
N PHE A 231 10.77 -7.80 6.38
CA PHE A 231 11.79 -7.85 7.45
C PHE A 231 12.07 -6.45 8.00
N PRO A 232 12.50 -6.31 9.28
CA PRO A 232 12.85 -5.02 9.86
C PRO A 232 14.12 -4.43 9.24
N LEU A 233 14.23 -3.09 9.24
CA LEU A 233 15.40 -2.36 8.72
C LEU A 233 16.27 -1.74 9.81
N SER A 234 15.83 -1.78 11.07
CA SER A 234 16.58 -1.28 12.22
C SER A 234 16.29 -2.14 13.47
N SER A 235 17.08 -2.01 14.53
CA SER A 235 16.82 -2.64 15.82
C SER A 235 15.49 -2.20 16.42
N ASP A 236 15.20 -0.89 16.35
CA ASP A 236 13.96 -0.33 16.90
C ASP A 236 12.73 -0.82 16.10
N ALA A 237 12.89 -1.02 14.78
CA ALA A 237 11.86 -1.65 13.96
C ALA A 237 11.65 -3.13 14.33
N GLU A 238 12.73 -3.87 14.59
CA GLU A 238 12.66 -5.25 15.06
C GLU A 238 11.90 -5.35 16.37
N ASP A 239 12.25 -4.54 17.37
CA ASP A 239 11.62 -4.53 18.68
C ASP A 239 10.15 -4.07 18.59
N ARG A 240 9.86 -3.05 17.78
CA ARG A 240 8.50 -2.57 17.52
C ARG A 240 7.64 -3.64 16.87
N LEU A 241 8.11 -4.29 15.80
CA LEU A 241 7.37 -5.34 15.10
C LEU A 241 7.13 -6.55 15.99
N LYS A 242 8.14 -6.97 16.77
CA LYS A 242 7.98 -8.06 17.75
C LYS A 242 6.89 -7.76 18.80
N ALA A 243 6.87 -6.55 19.32
CA ALA A 243 5.90 -6.15 20.34
C ALA A 243 4.46 -6.14 19.78
N ASP A 244 4.26 -5.55 18.60
CA ASP A 244 2.95 -5.46 17.98
C ASP A 244 2.47 -6.82 17.47
N ASN A 245 3.33 -7.61 16.81
CA ASN A 245 2.98 -8.94 16.33
C ASN A 245 2.69 -9.91 17.49
N ALA A 246 3.39 -9.77 18.65
CA ALA A 246 3.02 -10.51 19.85
C ALA A 246 1.58 -10.21 20.31
N THR A 247 1.11 -8.98 20.10
CA THR A 247 -0.26 -8.56 20.42
C THR A 247 -1.26 -9.06 19.38
N TYR A 248 -0.98 -8.90 18.08
CA TYR A 248 -1.93 -9.20 17.00
C TYR A 248 -2.04 -10.71 16.71
N ILE A 249 -0.91 -11.43 16.74
CA ILE A 249 -0.87 -12.85 16.35
C ILE A 249 -0.34 -13.77 17.45
N GLY A 250 -0.05 -13.23 18.65
CA GLY A 250 0.46 -13.99 19.78
C GLY A 250 1.88 -14.54 19.59
N ARG A 251 2.67 -14.00 18.67
CA ARG A 251 4.07 -14.36 18.42
C ARG A 251 4.89 -13.10 18.19
N ALA A 252 6.06 -13.04 18.83
CA ALA A 252 7.01 -11.93 18.68
C ALA A 252 7.89 -12.14 17.43
N ASP A 253 7.27 -12.36 16.27
CA ASP A 253 7.97 -12.48 14.99
C ASP A 253 8.12 -11.09 14.37
N ASP A 254 9.22 -10.85 13.67
CA ASP A 254 9.57 -9.57 13.06
C ASP A 254 9.81 -9.68 11.53
N ASP A 255 9.90 -10.90 11.03
CA ASP A 255 10.03 -11.17 9.60
C ASP A 255 9.03 -12.24 9.13
N PHE A 256 8.58 -12.11 7.89
CA PHE A 256 7.54 -12.97 7.32
C PHE A 256 7.83 -13.33 5.87
N LEU A 257 7.84 -14.63 5.59
CA LEU A 257 7.77 -15.15 4.22
C LEU A 257 6.35 -15.61 3.96
N TYR A 258 5.65 -14.92 3.09
CA TYR A 258 4.26 -15.22 2.75
C TYR A 258 4.01 -15.10 1.24
N GLY A 259 2.92 -15.68 0.78
CA GLY A 259 2.59 -15.64 -0.63
C GLY A 259 1.32 -16.40 -0.96
N GLY A 260 1.03 -16.52 -2.23
CA GLY A 260 -0.18 -17.16 -2.71
C GLY A 260 -0.46 -16.89 -4.17
N VAL A 261 -1.74 -16.75 -4.52
CA VAL A 261 -2.18 -16.58 -5.91
C VAL A 261 -3.26 -15.52 -5.98
N ALA A 262 -3.12 -14.61 -6.95
CA ALA A 262 -4.19 -13.69 -7.34
C ALA A 262 -4.85 -14.13 -8.65
N VAL A 263 -6.15 -13.98 -8.75
CA VAL A 263 -6.93 -14.11 -9.99
C VAL A 263 -7.52 -12.76 -10.30
N SER A 264 -7.19 -12.20 -11.47
CA SER A 264 -7.68 -10.88 -11.91
C SER A 264 -8.52 -10.99 -13.16
N LEU A 265 -9.58 -10.17 -13.21
CA LEU A 265 -10.49 -9.97 -14.33
C LEU A 265 -10.49 -8.49 -14.68
N ALA A 266 -10.09 -8.13 -15.90
CA ALA A 266 -9.98 -6.73 -16.36
C ALA A 266 -10.77 -6.49 -17.64
N PHE A 267 -11.42 -5.30 -17.73
CA PHE A 267 -12.26 -4.86 -18.85
C PHE A 267 -11.89 -3.47 -19.37
#